data_c3843465a238a1e754930d8021791464
#
_entry.id   c3843465a238a1e754930d8021791464
#
_cell.length_a   1.000
_cell.length_b   1.000
_cell.length_c   1.000
_cell.angle_alpha   90.00
_cell.angle_beta   90.00
_cell.angle_gamma   90.00
#
_symmetry.space_group_name_H-M   'P 1'
#
loop_
_entity.id
_entity.type
_entity.pdbx_description
1 polymer ?
#
loop_
_entity_poly.entity_id
_entity_poly.type
_entity_poly.pdbx_seq_one_letter_code
_entity_poly.pdbx_strand_id
1 'polypeptide(L)'
;MLVLSSTSLAQTAPKKAASASTPTLDQVLDKYVDALGGREAWKKLVSRQSTGTIEVPAMKLSGTFQVTEKAPNRMLSVVVVAGANFREGFDGKTGWSDDPQNGVREQTGLELEEARRQADFYHSLDLRQLYKKLTLTGTEKIGDRNAYVVEAATGSGDPDKMYFDTETGLALRVVGQHHTPEGASVVQEDLDDYRVVDGVKVPFTILQTTAESAFTIKIAEVHHNLTVDDAQFSKPAAQ
;
A
#
# COMPACT_ATOMS: atom_id res chain seq x y z
N MET A 1 75.35 -18.09 -29.54
CA MET A 1 74.57 -16.83 -29.60
C MET A 1 73.12 -17.20 -29.35
N LEU A 2 72.70 -17.08 -28.07
CA LEU A 2 71.33 -17.39 -27.65
C LEU A 2 70.54 -16.08 -27.58
N VAL A 3 69.46 -15.99 -28.34
CA VAL A 3 68.53 -14.86 -28.32
C VAL A 3 67.39 -15.22 -27.37
N LEU A 4 67.29 -14.54 -26.22
CA LEU A 4 66.18 -14.62 -25.28
C LEU A 4 65.07 -13.67 -25.70
N SER A 5 63.93 -14.20 -26.15
CA SER A 5 62.72 -13.42 -26.46
C SER A 5 61.94 -13.22 -25.15
N SER A 6 61.83 -12.02 -24.66
CA SER A 6 61.01 -11.65 -23.50
C SER A 6 59.57 -11.40 -23.94
N THR A 7 58.64 -12.26 -23.54
CA THR A 7 57.20 -12.12 -23.74
C THR A 7 56.65 -11.19 -22.65
N SER A 8 56.18 -10.00 -23.05
CA SER A 8 55.53 -9.06 -22.14
C SER A 8 54.05 -9.49 -21.95
N LEU A 9 53.67 -9.88 -20.72
CA LEU A 9 52.29 -10.10 -20.32
C LEU A 9 51.62 -8.74 -20.06
N ALA A 10 50.72 -8.34 -20.91
CA ALA A 10 49.87 -7.20 -20.70
C ALA A 10 48.85 -7.49 -19.60
N GLN A 11 48.99 -6.87 -18.45
CA GLN A 11 48.11 -6.93 -17.32
C GLN A 11 46.88 -6.04 -17.60
N THR A 12 45.74 -6.66 -17.90
CA THR A 12 44.46 -5.95 -18.02
C THR A 12 44.01 -5.49 -16.63
N ALA A 13 43.99 -4.19 -16.43
CA ALA A 13 43.45 -3.59 -15.21
C ALA A 13 41.94 -3.91 -15.04
N PRO A 14 41.48 -4.21 -13.83
CA PRO A 14 40.08 -4.49 -13.59
C PRO A 14 39.24 -3.24 -13.89
N LYS A 15 38.22 -3.38 -14.76
CA LYS A 15 37.24 -2.37 -15.09
C LYS A 15 36.50 -2.02 -13.80
N LYS A 16 36.74 -0.81 -13.27
CA LYS A 16 36.07 -0.25 -12.10
C LYS A 16 34.56 -0.33 -12.35
N ALA A 17 33.85 -1.15 -11.58
CA ALA A 17 32.41 -1.18 -11.63
C ALA A 17 31.88 0.24 -11.38
N ALA A 18 31.10 0.77 -12.30
CA ALA A 18 30.44 2.06 -12.13
C ALA A 18 29.57 1.94 -10.88
N SER A 19 29.82 2.76 -9.87
CA SER A 19 28.92 2.88 -8.72
C SER A 19 27.58 3.35 -9.28
N ALA A 20 26.56 2.50 -9.19
CA ALA A 20 25.21 2.90 -9.56
C ALA A 20 24.86 4.13 -8.71
N SER A 21 24.55 5.24 -9.37
CA SER A 21 24.11 6.44 -8.67
C SER A 21 22.81 6.14 -7.94
N THR A 22 22.68 6.57 -6.69
CA THR A 22 21.42 6.50 -5.95
C THR A 22 20.32 7.14 -6.80
N PRO A 23 19.18 6.47 -7.02
CA PRO A 23 18.10 7.03 -7.82
C PRO A 23 17.51 8.28 -7.16
N THR A 24 16.92 9.13 -7.95
CA THR A 24 16.09 10.23 -7.43
C THR A 24 14.75 9.72 -6.90
N LEU A 25 14.07 10.51 -6.07
CA LEU A 25 12.72 10.22 -5.62
C LEU A 25 11.78 9.93 -6.80
N ASP A 26 11.85 10.76 -7.85
CA ASP A 26 11.02 10.59 -9.04
C ASP A 26 11.25 9.26 -9.74
N GLN A 27 12.51 8.85 -9.87
CA GLN A 27 12.84 7.55 -10.46
C GLN A 27 12.30 6.38 -9.64
N VAL A 28 12.30 6.48 -8.30
CA VAL A 28 11.72 5.44 -7.43
C VAL A 28 10.22 5.36 -7.62
N LEU A 29 9.52 6.50 -7.57
CA LEU A 29 8.07 6.55 -7.69
C LEU A 29 7.59 6.18 -9.10
N ASP A 30 8.28 6.59 -10.14
CA ASP A 30 7.94 6.22 -11.52
C ASP A 30 8.13 4.71 -11.74
N LYS A 31 9.23 4.14 -11.21
CA LYS A 31 9.45 2.68 -11.24
C LYS A 31 8.34 1.93 -10.52
N TYR A 32 7.85 2.44 -9.38
CA TYR A 32 6.72 1.85 -8.67
C TYR A 32 5.44 1.86 -9.51
N VAL A 33 5.09 2.99 -10.11
CA VAL A 33 3.91 3.11 -10.97
C VAL A 33 4.01 2.15 -12.16
N ASP A 34 5.18 2.07 -12.80
CA ASP A 34 5.42 1.15 -13.92
C ASP A 34 5.30 -0.32 -13.46
N ALA A 35 5.84 -0.64 -12.28
CA ALA A 35 5.77 -1.97 -11.69
C ALA A 35 4.33 -2.41 -11.40
N LEU A 36 3.43 -1.48 -11.07
CA LEU A 36 2.00 -1.74 -10.88
C LEU A 36 1.22 -1.95 -12.18
N GLY A 37 1.85 -1.82 -13.36
CA GLY A 37 1.23 -1.96 -14.67
C GLY A 37 1.09 -0.65 -15.43
N GLY A 38 1.54 0.46 -14.84
CA GLY A 38 1.56 1.79 -15.45
C GLY A 38 0.23 2.53 -15.43
N ARG A 39 0.31 3.85 -15.56
CA ARG A 39 -0.87 4.74 -15.47
C ARG A 39 -1.96 4.43 -16.48
N GLU A 40 -1.58 4.02 -17.70
CA GLU A 40 -2.56 3.77 -18.78
C GLU A 40 -3.40 2.50 -18.55
N ALA A 41 -2.88 1.50 -17.84
CA ALA A 41 -3.68 0.34 -17.43
C ALA A 41 -4.67 0.73 -16.33
N TRP A 42 -4.20 1.45 -15.31
CA TRP A 42 -5.01 1.91 -14.20
C TRP A 42 -6.14 2.85 -14.59
N LYS A 43 -5.92 3.77 -15.53
CA LYS A 43 -6.96 4.71 -16.03
C LYS A 43 -8.17 4.02 -16.67
N LYS A 44 -8.04 2.75 -17.06
CA LYS A 44 -9.16 1.95 -17.59
C LYS A 44 -10.06 1.37 -16.50
N LEU A 45 -9.62 1.45 -15.25
CA LEU A 45 -10.32 0.92 -14.10
C LEU A 45 -11.08 2.04 -13.41
N VAL A 46 -12.36 1.83 -13.17
CA VAL A 46 -13.24 2.83 -12.52
C VAL A 46 -13.90 2.32 -11.25
N SER A 47 -13.80 1.02 -10.99
CA SER A 47 -14.20 0.40 -9.74
C SER A 47 -13.38 -0.86 -9.50
N ARG A 48 -13.26 -1.25 -8.23
CA ARG A 48 -12.63 -2.49 -7.80
C ARG A 48 -13.40 -3.08 -6.62
N GLN A 49 -13.59 -4.38 -6.63
CA GLN A 49 -14.02 -5.14 -5.47
C GLN A 49 -13.00 -6.23 -5.19
N SER A 50 -12.51 -6.26 -3.96
CA SER A 50 -11.60 -7.28 -3.45
C SER A 50 -12.30 -8.04 -2.33
N THR A 51 -12.27 -9.37 -2.38
CA THR A 51 -12.83 -10.25 -1.34
C THR A 51 -11.79 -11.25 -0.87
N GLY A 52 -11.94 -11.74 0.34
CA GLY A 52 -11.02 -12.74 0.89
C GLY A 52 -11.22 -13.03 2.36
N THR A 53 -10.16 -13.47 3.00
CA THR A 53 -10.16 -13.85 4.41
C THR A 53 -9.20 -13.00 5.22
N ILE A 54 -9.54 -12.84 6.49
CA ILE A 54 -8.68 -12.26 7.51
C ILE A 54 -8.41 -13.32 8.58
N GLU A 55 -7.16 -13.47 8.98
CA GLU A 55 -6.71 -14.41 10.01
C GLU A 55 -6.02 -13.64 11.14
N VAL A 56 -6.45 -13.86 12.38
CA VAL A 56 -5.85 -13.29 13.61
C VAL A 56 -5.26 -14.44 14.43
N PRO A 57 -4.01 -14.88 14.15
CA PRO A 57 -3.45 -16.12 14.73
C PRO A 57 -3.37 -16.10 16.25
N ALA A 58 -3.03 -14.95 16.86
CA ALA A 58 -2.93 -14.81 18.32
C ALA A 58 -4.24 -15.11 19.04
N MET A 59 -5.38 -14.83 18.41
CA MET A 59 -6.72 -15.04 18.96
C MET A 59 -7.36 -16.34 18.43
N LYS A 60 -6.72 -17.03 17.46
CA LYS A 60 -7.29 -18.17 16.71
C LYS A 60 -8.63 -17.81 16.07
N LEU A 61 -8.75 -16.58 15.59
CA LEU A 61 -9.94 -16.09 14.89
C LEU A 61 -9.67 -16.00 13.40
N SER A 62 -10.72 -16.22 12.63
CA SER A 62 -10.75 -15.96 11.20
C SER A 62 -12.05 -15.26 10.82
N GLY A 63 -12.01 -14.57 9.70
CA GLY A 63 -13.15 -13.85 9.19
C GLY A 63 -13.06 -13.67 7.70
N THR A 64 -13.97 -12.87 7.16
CA THR A 64 -14.02 -12.47 5.77
C THR A 64 -13.91 -10.96 5.66
N PHE A 65 -13.43 -10.50 4.51
CA PHE A 65 -13.48 -9.09 4.18
C PHE A 65 -13.96 -8.88 2.76
N GLN A 66 -14.54 -7.73 2.53
CA GLN A 66 -14.84 -7.17 1.22
C GLN A 66 -14.49 -5.69 1.22
N VAL A 67 -13.69 -5.27 0.24
CA VAL A 67 -13.44 -3.85 -0.02
C VAL A 67 -13.98 -3.53 -1.40
N THR A 68 -14.84 -2.53 -1.49
CA THR A 68 -15.39 -2.00 -2.73
C THR A 68 -14.94 -0.56 -2.89
N GLU A 69 -14.34 -0.25 -4.03
CA GLU A 69 -13.83 1.06 -4.36
C GLU A 69 -14.40 1.55 -5.68
N LYS A 70 -14.64 2.85 -5.79
CA LYS A 70 -15.13 3.48 -7.02
C LYS A 70 -14.47 4.84 -7.23
N ALA A 71 -13.93 5.03 -8.42
CA ALA A 71 -13.32 6.31 -8.80
C ALA A 71 -14.35 7.46 -8.78
N PRO A 72 -13.94 8.68 -8.42
CA PRO A 72 -12.56 9.01 -8.10
C PRO A 72 -12.14 8.65 -6.66
N ASN A 73 -13.08 8.64 -5.69
CA ASN A 73 -12.75 8.59 -4.27
C ASN A 73 -13.90 8.05 -3.41
N ARG A 74 -14.41 6.87 -3.71
CA ARG A 74 -15.38 6.17 -2.86
C ARG A 74 -14.83 4.83 -2.43
N MET A 75 -15.04 4.48 -1.17
CA MET A 75 -14.61 3.22 -0.59
C MET A 75 -15.63 2.71 0.43
N LEU A 76 -15.83 1.41 0.45
CA LEU A 76 -16.53 0.68 1.49
C LEU A 76 -15.71 -0.56 1.85
N SER A 77 -15.30 -0.65 3.09
CA SER A 77 -14.69 -1.84 3.69
C SER A 77 -15.71 -2.51 4.62
N VAL A 78 -15.85 -3.82 4.49
CA VAL A 78 -16.67 -4.66 5.37
C VAL A 78 -15.83 -5.82 5.84
N VAL A 79 -15.61 -5.92 7.13
CA VAL A 79 -14.87 -7.01 7.78
C VAL A 79 -15.79 -7.73 8.75
N VAL A 80 -15.84 -9.05 8.66
CA VAL A 80 -16.63 -9.89 9.55
C VAL A 80 -15.70 -10.86 10.26
N VAL A 81 -15.53 -10.71 11.57
CA VAL A 81 -14.72 -11.60 12.41
C VAL A 81 -15.52 -12.04 13.61
N ALA A 82 -15.59 -13.34 13.85
CA ALA A 82 -16.35 -13.94 14.98
C ALA A 82 -17.82 -13.49 15.05
N GLY A 83 -18.44 -13.20 13.89
CA GLY A 83 -19.82 -12.71 13.81
C GLY A 83 -20.00 -11.21 14.06
N ALA A 84 -18.94 -10.50 14.42
CA ALA A 84 -18.95 -9.04 14.53
C ALA A 84 -18.67 -8.39 13.17
N ASN A 85 -19.44 -7.36 12.84
CA ASN A 85 -19.30 -6.56 11.63
C ASN A 85 -18.54 -5.26 11.93
N PHE A 86 -17.52 -4.98 11.15
CA PHE A 86 -16.79 -3.71 11.13
C PHE A 86 -16.92 -3.13 9.73
N ARG A 87 -17.44 -1.93 9.64
CA ARG A 87 -17.63 -1.26 8.35
C ARG A 87 -17.02 0.13 8.38
N GLU A 88 -16.34 0.48 7.32
CA GLU A 88 -15.83 1.83 7.10
C GLU A 88 -16.16 2.25 5.69
N GLY A 89 -16.56 3.50 5.52
CA GLY A 89 -16.91 4.00 4.20
C GLY A 89 -16.55 5.46 4.02
N PHE A 90 -16.35 5.82 2.76
CA PHE A 90 -16.18 7.18 2.30
C PHE A 90 -16.99 7.39 1.02
N ASP A 91 -17.94 8.31 1.04
CA ASP A 91 -18.87 8.56 -0.07
C ASP A 91 -18.38 9.60 -1.09
N GLY A 92 -17.13 10.05 -0.94
CA GLY A 92 -16.53 11.16 -1.69
C GLY A 92 -16.49 12.48 -0.91
N LYS A 93 -17.18 12.55 0.23
CA LYS A 93 -17.25 13.73 1.10
C LYS A 93 -17.19 13.38 2.58
N THR A 94 -18.00 12.43 3.01
CA THR A 94 -18.17 11.99 4.40
C THR A 94 -17.50 10.65 4.62
N GLY A 95 -16.58 10.59 5.57
CA GLY A 95 -16.05 9.34 6.12
C GLY A 95 -16.90 8.89 7.29
N TRP A 96 -17.11 7.60 7.41
CA TRP A 96 -17.88 7.00 8.49
C TRP A 96 -17.33 5.63 8.88
N SER A 97 -17.57 5.25 10.13
CA SER A 97 -17.31 3.91 10.64
C SER A 97 -18.53 3.37 11.35
N ASP A 98 -18.63 2.06 11.42
CA ASP A 98 -19.68 1.34 12.13
C ASP A 98 -19.06 0.07 12.71
N ASP A 99 -19.02 0.00 14.01
CA ASP A 99 -18.46 -1.12 14.77
C ASP A 99 -19.39 -1.52 15.92
N PRO A 100 -19.27 -2.75 16.47
CA PRO A 100 -20.16 -3.23 17.54
C PRO A 100 -20.08 -2.45 18.86
N GLN A 101 -19.02 -1.67 19.08
CA GLN A 101 -18.82 -0.94 20.33
C GLN A 101 -19.39 0.48 20.24
N ASN A 102 -19.14 1.16 19.12
CA ASN A 102 -19.45 2.58 18.94
C ASN A 102 -20.66 2.82 18.02
N GLY A 103 -21.12 1.79 17.29
CA GLY A 103 -22.15 1.93 16.27
C GLY A 103 -21.72 2.82 15.12
N VAL A 104 -22.71 3.39 14.42
CA VAL A 104 -22.49 4.25 13.25
C VAL A 104 -22.09 5.66 13.67
N ARG A 105 -20.91 6.12 13.25
CA ARG A 105 -20.43 7.49 13.48
C ARG A 105 -19.76 8.11 12.27
N GLU A 106 -19.62 9.41 12.23
CA GLU A 106 -18.80 10.11 11.24
C GLU A 106 -17.36 10.20 11.70
N GLN A 107 -16.44 10.06 10.75
CA GLN A 107 -15.02 10.30 10.96
C GLN A 107 -14.73 11.80 10.87
N THR A 108 -13.81 12.29 11.69
CA THR A 108 -13.45 13.71 11.75
C THR A 108 -11.93 13.89 11.91
N GLY A 109 -11.44 15.12 11.71
CA GLY A 109 -10.02 15.44 11.93
C GLY A 109 -9.07 14.55 11.09
N LEU A 110 -8.05 13.99 11.76
CA LEU A 110 -7.02 13.16 11.11
C LEU A 110 -7.59 11.83 10.59
N GLU A 111 -8.55 11.24 11.28
CA GLU A 111 -9.25 10.04 10.83
C GLU A 111 -9.94 10.26 9.47
N LEU A 112 -10.65 11.39 9.31
CA LEU A 112 -11.28 11.75 8.04
C LEU A 112 -10.24 12.05 6.94
N GLU A 113 -9.12 12.68 7.29
CA GLU A 113 -8.03 12.92 6.31
C GLU A 113 -7.43 11.60 5.83
N GLU A 114 -7.26 10.63 6.71
CA GLU A 114 -6.80 9.28 6.40
C GLU A 114 -7.79 8.56 5.49
N ALA A 115 -9.07 8.51 5.87
CA ALA A 115 -10.13 7.89 5.06
C ALA A 115 -10.19 8.49 3.65
N ARG A 116 -10.03 9.80 3.52
CA ARG A 116 -10.01 10.50 2.22
C ARG A 116 -8.82 10.07 1.36
N ARG A 117 -7.63 9.89 1.94
CA ARG A 117 -6.45 9.40 1.21
C ARG A 117 -6.61 7.95 0.78
N GLN A 118 -7.13 7.10 1.67
CA GLN A 118 -7.37 5.68 1.38
C GLN A 118 -8.44 5.47 0.32
N ALA A 119 -9.48 6.30 0.32
CA ALA A 119 -10.57 6.23 -0.65
C ALA A 119 -10.20 6.76 -2.05
N ASP A 120 -9.06 7.43 -2.22
CA ASP A 120 -8.60 7.81 -3.55
C ASP A 120 -8.29 6.56 -4.37
N PHE A 121 -9.07 6.34 -5.42
CA PHE A 121 -8.99 5.12 -6.24
C PHE A 121 -7.61 4.95 -6.90
N TYR A 122 -6.93 6.05 -7.16
CA TYR A 122 -5.61 6.06 -7.79
C TYR A 122 -4.49 6.39 -6.79
N HIS A 123 -4.74 6.26 -5.47
CA HIS A 123 -3.78 6.63 -4.42
C HIS A 123 -2.36 6.07 -4.64
N SER A 124 -2.25 4.84 -5.12
CA SER A 124 -0.94 4.21 -5.40
C SER A 124 -0.17 4.86 -6.56
N LEU A 125 -0.87 5.58 -7.45
CA LEU A 125 -0.25 6.26 -8.60
C LEU A 125 0.07 7.72 -8.30
N ASP A 126 -0.68 8.34 -7.39
CA ASP A 126 -0.72 9.78 -7.21
C ASP A 126 -0.14 10.23 -5.86
N LEU A 127 0.82 9.47 -5.31
CA LEU A 127 1.49 9.77 -4.05
C LEU A 127 1.97 11.23 -3.95
N ARG A 128 2.48 11.79 -5.07
CA ARG A 128 2.92 13.21 -5.12
C ARG A 128 1.79 14.22 -4.92
N GLN A 129 0.56 13.84 -5.16
CA GLN A 129 -0.63 14.71 -4.98
C GLN A 129 -1.25 14.52 -3.61
N LEU A 130 -1.18 13.30 -3.07
CA LEU A 130 -1.77 12.93 -1.79
C LEU A 130 -0.97 13.45 -0.60
N TYR A 131 0.35 13.56 -0.74
CA TYR A 131 1.24 13.99 0.33
C TYR A 131 1.87 15.35 0.03
N LYS A 132 1.89 16.23 1.03
CA LYS A 132 2.49 17.57 0.93
C LYS A 132 3.98 17.54 0.63
N LYS A 133 4.67 16.51 1.12
CA LYS A 133 6.10 16.31 0.93
C LYS A 133 6.43 14.84 0.94
N LEU A 134 7.24 14.43 -0.04
CA LEU A 134 7.85 13.11 -0.13
C LEU A 134 9.38 13.28 -0.09
N THR A 135 10.07 12.41 0.64
CA THR A 135 11.54 12.47 0.78
C THR A 135 12.10 11.05 0.66
N LEU A 136 12.99 10.82 -0.28
CA LEU A 136 13.79 9.59 -0.33
C LEU A 136 14.89 9.69 0.73
N THR A 137 14.80 8.87 1.78
CA THR A 137 15.69 8.95 2.95
C THR A 137 16.83 7.93 2.93
N GLY A 138 16.74 6.90 2.09
CA GLY A 138 17.80 5.91 1.97
C GLY A 138 17.33 4.55 1.49
N THR A 139 18.05 3.52 1.95
CA THR A 139 17.77 2.13 1.62
C THR A 139 17.82 1.30 2.91
N GLU A 140 16.81 0.45 3.10
CA GLU A 140 16.72 -0.48 4.21
C GLU A 140 16.47 -1.91 3.70
N LYS A 141 16.71 -2.91 4.56
CA LYS A 141 16.35 -4.31 4.28
C LYS A 141 14.99 -4.64 4.85
N ILE A 142 14.14 -5.24 4.01
CA ILE A 142 12.87 -5.86 4.41
C ILE A 142 13.02 -7.37 4.15
N GLY A 143 13.26 -8.15 5.20
CA GLY A 143 13.68 -9.54 5.05
C GLY A 143 15.04 -9.63 4.35
N ASP A 144 15.10 -10.34 3.24
CA ASP A 144 16.29 -10.48 2.38
C ASP A 144 16.35 -9.47 1.22
N ARG A 145 15.30 -8.64 1.05
CA ARG A 145 15.16 -7.66 -0.04
C ARG A 145 15.62 -6.26 0.37
N ASN A 146 16.30 -5.56 -0.53
CA ASN A 146 16.64 -4.15 -0.34
C ASN A 146 15.47 -3.28 -0.82
N ALA A 147 15.13 -2.24 -0.06
CA ALA A 147 14.06 -1.32 -0.40
C ALA A 147 14.52 0.13 -0.27
N TYR A 148 14.11 0.98 -1.21
CA TYR A 148 14.19 2.43 -1.07
C TYR A 148 13.13 2.89 -0.08
N VAL A 149 13.51 3.77 0.85
CA VAL A 149 12.62 4.31 1.89
C VAL A 149 12.18 5.71 1.49
N VAL A 150 10.88 5.88 1.34
CA VAL A 150 10.27 7.19 1.08
C VAL A 150 9.42 7.58 2.28
N GLU A 151 9.74 8.70 2.90
CA GLU A 151 8.94 9.33 3.93
C GLU A 151 7.95 10.31 3.32
N ALA A 152 6.68 10.20 3.75
CA ALA A 152 5.56 10.99 3.27
C ALA A 152 4.98 11.81 4.43
N ALA A 153 5.07 13.13 4.36
CA ALA A 153 4.58 14.01 5.41
C ALA A 153 3.05 14.00 5.49
N THR A 154 2.53 13.65 6.66
CA THR A 154 1.10 13.63 6.99
C THR A 154 0.70 14.87 7.79
N GLY A 155 -0.61 14.99 8.10
CA GLY A 155 -1.13 16.01 9.00
C GLY A 155 -0.88 15.74 10.49
N SER A 156 -0.54 14.49 10.84
CA SER A 156 -0.31 14.05 12.23
C SER A 156 1.04 14.47 12.82
N GLY A 157 2.00 14.85 11.96
CA GLY A 157 3.36 15.19 12.36
C GLY A 157 4.37 14.06 12.15
N ASP A 158 4.00 12.81 12.38
CA ASP A 158 4.82 11.65 12.06
C ASP A 158 4.61 11.26 10.60
N PRO A 159 5.70 11.07 9.81
CA PRO A 159 5.55 10.71 8.41
C PRO A 159 5.17 9.24 8.25
N ASP A 160 4.34 8.94 7.25
CA ASP A 160 4.23 7.59 6.74
C ASP A 160 5.54 7.18 6.06
N LYS A 161 5.90 5.90 6.13
CA LYS A 161 7.08 5.34 5.46
C LYS A 161 6.64 4.27 4.47
N MET A 162 7.15 4.40 3.24
CA MET A 162 6.90 3.46 2.17
C MET A 162 8.22 2.85 1.73
N TYR A 163 8.23 1.52 1.57
CA TYR A 163 9.41 0.75 1.24
C TYR A 163 9.24 0.12 -0.15
N PHE A 164 9.98 0.63 -1.13
CA PHE A 164 9.92 0.18 -2.52
C PHE A 164 11.10 -0.72 -2.85
N ASP A 165 10.83 -1.93 -3.26
CA ASP A 165 11.85 -2.90 -3.65
C ASP A 165 12.79 -2.37 -4.73
N THR A 166 14.10 -2.47 -4.48
CA THR A 166 15.10 -1.90 -5.39
C THR A 166 15.17 -2.62 -6.73
N GLU A 167 14.75 -3.89 -6.79
CA GLU A 167 14.78 -4.70 -8.01
C GLU A 167 13.49 -4.59 -8.81
N THR A 168 12.35 -4.86 -8.16
CA THR A 168 11.05 -4.93 -8.83
C THR A 168 10.32 -3.59 -8.89
N GLY A 169 10.63 -2.65 -7.98
CA GLY A 169 9.91 -1.39 -7.82
C GLY A 169 8.60 -1.50 -7.04
N LEU A 170 8.12 -2.69 -6.69
CA LEU A 170 6.88 -2.88 -5.95
C LEU A 170 7.05 -2.45 -4.49
N ALA A 171 5.97 -2.01 -3.85
CA ALA A 171 5.97 -1.74 -2.42
C ALA A 171 6.08 -3.06 -1.64
N LEU A 172 6.98 -3.12 -0.64
CA LEU A 172 7.15 -4.25 0.26
C LEU A 172 6.48 -4.00 1.59
N ARG A 173 6.49 -2.75 2.04
CA ARG A 173 5.98 -2.34 3.34
C ARG A 173 5.49 -0.91 3.29
N VAL A 174 4.43 -0.67 4.04
CA VAL A 174 3.97 0.67 4.41
C VAL A 174 3.87 0.72 5.93
N VAL A 175 4.32 1.81 6.52
CA VAL A 175 4.18 2.09 7.96
C VAL A 175 3.55 3.46 8.08
N GLY A 176 2.45 3.55 8.79
CA GLY A 176 1.73 4.81 8.99
C GLY A 176 1.02 4.84 10.33
N GLN A 177 0.31 5.93 10.60
CA GLN A 177 -0.55 6.04 11.76
C GLN A 177 -2.00 5.81 11.34
N HIS A 178 -2.71 5.00 12.13
CA HIS A 178 -4.14 4.86 12.08
C HIS A 178 -4.77 5.62 13.23
N HIS A 179 -5.70 6.51 12.91
CA HIS A 179 -6.34 7.40 13.87
C HIS A 179 -7.76 6.93 14.18
N THR A 180 -8.08 6.87 15.46
CA THR A 180 -9.42 6.59 15.98
C THR A 180 -9.78 7.64 17.04
N PRO A 181 -11.02 7.73 17.52
CA PRO A 181 -11.39 8.61 18.64
C PRO A 181 -10.59 8.32 19.92
N GLU A 182 -10.16 7.09 20.11
CA GLU A 182 -9.39 6.64 21.28
C GLU A 182 -7.91 7.03 21.21
N GLY A 183 -7.41 7.38 20.02
CA GLY A 183 -6.03 7.77 19.81
C GLY A 183 -5.46 7.34 18.47
N ALA A 184 -4.15 7.35 18.36
CA ALA A 184 -3.43 6.90 17.19
C ALA A 184 -2.59 5.66 17.49
N SER A 185 -2.53 4.73 16.56
CA SER A 185 -1.67 3.55 16.59
C SER A 185 -0.81 3.46 15.34
N VAL A 186 0.43 3.01 15.51
CA VAL A 186 1.28 2.71 14.35
C VAL A 186 0.84 1.39 13.75
N VAL A 187 0.59 1.41 12.45
CA VAL A 187 0.23 0.25 11.64
C VAL A 187 1.33 0.00 10.63
N GLN A 188 1.82 -1.23 10.56
CA GLN A 188 2.72 -1.71 9.53
C GLN A 188 1.96 -2.69 8.64
N GLU A 189 2.06 -2.51 7.34
CA GLU A 189 1.52 -3.42 6.32
C GLU A 189 2.67 -3.97 5.49
N ASP A 190 2.89 -5.28 5.53
CA ASP A 190 3.79 -5.99 4.64
C ASP A 190 2.99 -6.55 3.47
N LEU A 191 3.39 -6.18 2.25
CA LEU A 191 2.69 -6.49 1.01
C LEU A 191 3.42 -7.58 0.24
N ASP A 192 2.71 -8.66 -0.12
CA ASP A 192 3.31 -9.80 -0.80
C ASP A 192 2.33 -10.42 -1.82
N ASP A 193 2.82 -11.44 -2.56
CA ASP A 193 2.06 -12.19 -3.55
C ASP A 193 1.36 -11.29 -4.58
N TYR A 194 2.14 -10.41 -5.20
CA TYR A 194 1.63 -9.53 -6.25
C TYR A 194 1.22 -10.32 -7.49
N ARG A 195 -0.06 -10.21 -7.88
CA ARG A 195 -0.62 -10.87 -9.06
C ARG A 195 -1.14 -9.83 -10.05
N VAL A 196 -1.13 -10.20 -11.34
CA VAL A 196 -1.70 -9.36 -12.40
C VAL A 196 -3.19 -9.66 -12.53
N VAL A 197 -4.02 -8.61 -12.41
CA VAL A 197 -5.46 -8.65 -12.65
C VAL A 197 -5.81 -7.50 -13.58
N ASP A 198 -6.39 -7.78 -14.73
CA ASP A 198 -6.76 -6.78 -15.76
C ASP A 198 -5.64 -5.81 -16.15
N GLY A 199 -4.39 -6.32 -16.17
CA GLY A 199 -3.21 -5.56 -16.58
C GLY A 199 -2.55 -4.74 -15.47
N VAL A 200 -3.07 -4.74 -14.25
CA VAL A 200 -2.47 -4.09 -13.09
C VAL A 200 -2.06 -5.10 -12.02
N LYS A 201 -1.03 -4.79 -11.23
CA LYS A 201 -0.60 -5.65 -10.13
C LYS A 201 -1.25 -5.23 -8.82
N VAL A 202 -1.78 -6.22 -8.11
CA VAL A 202 -2.40 -6.10 -6.79
C VAL A 202 -1.72 -7.08 -5.84
N PRO A 203 -1.37 -6.69 -4.58
CA PRO A 203 -0.89 -7.65 -3.58
C PRO A 203 -2.05 -8.55 -3.15
N PHE A 204 -1.81 -9.86 -3.04
CA PHE A 204 -2.81 -10.84 -2.62
C PHE A 204 -2.61 -11.31 -1.18
N THR A 205 -1.51 -10.92 -0.55
CA THR A 205 -1.25 -11.14 0.87
C THR A 205 -0.81 -9.83 1.52
N ILE A 206 -1.47 -9.46 2.60
CA ILE A 206 -1.11 -8.29 3.41
C ILE A 206 -1.01 -8.76 4.86
N LEU A 207 0.18 -8.65 5.46
CA LEU A 207 0.35 -8.82 6.90
C LEU A 207 0.29 -7.45 7.56
N GLN A 208 -0.75 -7.22 8.32
CA GLN A 208 -0.90 -5.99 9.09
C GLN A 208 -0.48 -6.24 10.54
N THR A 209 0.37 -5.37 11.07
CA THR A 209 0.91 -5.46 12.44
C THR A 209 0.75 -4.14 13.15
N THR A 210 0.25 -4.19 14.37
CA THR A 210 0.21 -3.09 15.33
C THR A 210 1.02 -3.48 16.58
N ALA A 211 1.13 -2.59 17.56
CA ALA A 211 1.76 -2.92 18.85
C ALA A 211 1.03 -4.06 19.61
N GLU A 212 -0.27 -4.24 19.36
CA GLU A 212 -1.13 -5.14 20.12
C GLU A 212 -1.46 -6.45 19.39
N SER A 213 -1.46 -6.42 18.07
CA SER A 213 -1.93 -7.54 17.24
C SER A 213 -1.27 -7.60 15.88
N ALA A 214 -1.35 -8.79 15.30
CA ALA A 214 -1.03 -8.99 13.89
C ALA A 214 -2.12 -9.84 13.24
N PHE A 215 -2.50 -9.49 12.01
CA PHE A 215 -3.44 -10.27 11.23
C PHE A 215 -3.02 -10.32 9.76
N THR A 216 -3.40 -11.40 9.11
CA THR A 216 -3.11 -11.62 7.70
C THR A 216 -4.38 -11.51 6.89
N ILE A 217 -4.37 -10.63 5.91
CA ILE A 217 -5.40 -10.51 4.89
C ILE A 217 -4.95 -11.32 3.68
N LYS A 218 -5.77 -12.27 3.22
CA LYS A 218 -5.56 -13.05 2.01
C LYS A 218 -6.67 -12.73 1.02
N ILE A 219 -6.31 -12.05 -0.05
CA ILE A 219 -7.25 -11.75 -1.14
C ILE A 219 -7.50 -13.03 -1.93
N ALA A 220 -8.75 -13.38 -2.11
CA ALA A 220 -9.19 -14.51 -2.93
C ALA A 220 -9.49 -14.06 -4.35
N GLU A 221 -10.25 -12.96 -4.50
CA GLU A 221 -10.72 -12.46 -5.78
C GLU A 221 -10.61 -10.94 -5.85
N VAL A 222 -10.30 -10.45 -7.05
CA VAL A 222 -10.33 -9.02 -7.40
C VAL A 222 -11.10 -8.88 -8.70
N HIS A 223 -12.12 -8.04 -8.70
CA HIS A 223 -12.92 -7.73 -9.88
C HIS A 223 -12.88 -6.22 -10.14
N HIS A 224 -12.60 -5.83 -11.37
CA HIS A 224 -12.61 -4.43 -11.79
C HIS A 224 -13.83 -4.10 -12.65
N ASN A 225 -14.15 -2.80 -12.72
CA ASN A 225 -15.19 -2.24 -13.61
C ASN A 225 -16.59 -2.82 -13.36
N LEU A 226 -16.87 -3.20 -12.12
CA LEU A 226 -18.22 -3.60 -11.70
C LEU A 226 -19.15 -2.38 -11.69
N THR A 227 -20.43 -2.61 -11.97
CA THR A 227 -21.45 -1.60 -11.72
C THR A 227 -21.70 -1.51 -10.22
N VAL A 228 -21.34 -0.39 -9.62
CA VAL A 228 -21.46 -0.13 -8.18
C VAL A 228 -22.40 1.04 -7.97
N ASP A 229 -23.44 0.86 -7.15
CA ASP A 229 -24.34 1.92 -6.75
C ASP A 229 -23.67 2.83 -5.72
N ASP A 230 -23.70 4.13 -5.93
CA ASP A 230 -23.14 5.14 -5.04
C ASP A 230 -23.75 5.12 -3.64
N ALA A 231 -25.00 4.70 -3.51
CA ALA A 231 -25.68 4.57 -2.22
C ALA A 231 -24.98 3.61 -1.25
N GLN A 232 -24.22 2.63 -1.76
CA GLN A 232 -23.46 1.67 -0.92
C GLN A 232 -22.39 2.33 -0.05
N PHE A 233 -21.85 3.48 -0.51
CA PHE A 233 -20.78 4.20 0.19
C PHE A 233 -21.29 5.17 1.24
N SER A 234 -22.61 5.44 1.24
CA SER A 234 -23.22 6.40 2.15
C SER A 234 -23.26 5.87 3.58
N LYS A 235 -23.11 6.79 4.54
CA LYS A 235 -23.27 6.46 5.97
C LYS A 235 -24.65 5.83 6.21
N PRO A 236 -24.73 4.65 6.83
CA PRO A 236 -25.99 4.06 7.23
C PRO A 236 -26.78 4.95 8.19
N ALA A 237 -28.10 4.83 8.21
CA ALA A 237 -28.89 5.43 9.27
C ALA A 237 -28.52 4.82 10.63
N ALA A 238 -28.48 5.65 11.65
CA ALA A 238 -28.31 5.16 13.01
C ALA A 238 -29.50 4.23 13.36
N GLN A 239 -29.20 3.03 13.85
CA GLN A 239 -30.20 2.08 14.30
C GLN A 239 -30.68 2.41 15.71
#